data_8a7fb825186df205961c810c6473173b
#
_entry.id   8a7fb825186df205961c810c6473173b
#
_cell.length_a   1.000
_cell.length_b   1.000
_cell.length_c   1.000
_cell.angle_alpha   90.00
_cell.angle_beta   90.00
_cell.angle_gamma   90.00
#
_symmetry.space_group_name_H-M   'P 1'
#
loop_
_entity.id
_entity.type
_entity.pdbx_description
1 polymer ?
#
loop_
_entity_poly.entity_id
_entity_poly.type
_entity_poly.pdbx_seq_one_letter_code
_entity_poly.pdbx_strand_id
1 'polypeptide(L)'
;MTKKRHQHRQHAKNNGEEKFFFTKNTIIVIGIIVTLVSAITYFGIKSMIPVNGNSPVFGAPKNNFVKASHHPQSGYLFVGQSAGGARKSFVPSTGGVTNSNSGTGTNASTGPTLYLSKGGLESIHFINEDYDTHSKHNFNIDEFKVHSKDLGYFQSQIITFIVDKNGMFEYYCSIHPEMRGKVVVT
;
A
#
# COMPACT_ATOMS: atom_id res chain seq x y z
N MET A 1 43.23 19.12 -80.48
CA MET A 1 43.49 19.45 -79.07
C MET A 1 42.20 19.94 -78.39
N THR A 2 41.51 19.04 -77.67
CA THR A 2 40.21 19.34 -77.14
C THR A 2 40.30 19.43 -75.62
N LYS A 3 40.07 20.64 -75.11
CA LYS A 3 40.22 21.04 -73.69
C LYS A 3 38.89 20.69 -72.94
N LYS A 4 38.86 19.59 -72.10
CA LYS A 4 37.76 19.23 -71.22
C LYS A 4 37.69 20.26 -70.09
N ARG A 5 36.57 20.95 -69.92
CA ARG A 5 36.22 21.79 -68.77
C ARG A 5 35.60 20.87 -67.70
N HIS A 6 36.24 20.76 -66.56
CA HIS A 6 35.66 20.17 -65.33
C HIS A 6 34.68 21.16 -64.68
N GLN A 7 33.42 20.87 -64.67
CA GLN A 7 32.44 21.60 -63.85
C GLN A 7 32.45 21.03 -62.44
N HIS A 8 32.93 21.83 -61.49
CA HIS A 8 32.75 21.63 -60.08
C HIS A 8 31.28 21.93 -59.71
N ARG A 9 30.48 20.87 -59.44
CA ARG A 9 29.19 21.02 -58.80
C ARG A 9 29.43 21.25 -57.31
N GLN A 10 29.23 22.46 -56.84
CA GLN A 10 29.10 22.76 -55.42
C GLN A 10 27.74 22.28 -54.95
N HIS A 11 27.73 21.25 -54.11
CA HIS A 11 26.54 20.86 -53.34
C HIS A 11 26.30 21.94 -52.27
N ALA A 12 25.34 22.81 -52.51
CA ALA A 12 24.80 23.71 -51.49
C ALA A 12 24.09 22.83 -50.43
N LYS A 13 24.68 22.78 -49.24
CA LYS A 13 24.11 22.12 -48.05
C LYS A 13 22.99 23.03 -47.54
N ASN A 14 21.74 22.73 -47.92
CA ASN A 14 20.57 23.40 -47.37
C ASN A 14 20.41 22.96 -45.93
N ASN A 15 20.91 23.75 -44.99
CA ASN A 15 20.55 23.68 -43.60
C ASN A 15 19.15 24.31 -43.43
N GLY A 16 18.11 23.55 -43.74
CA GLY A 16 16.74 23.93 -43.44
C GLY A 16 16.53 23.88 -41.93
N GLU A 17 16.66 25.04 -41.28
CA GLU A 17 16.12 25.20 -39.92
C GLU A 17 14.59 25.05 -40.04
N GLU A 18 14.08 23.88 -39.70
CA GLU A 18 12.65 23.68 -39.55
C GLU A 18 12.17 24.54 -38.37
N LYS A 19 11.65 25.72 -38.65
CA LYS A 19 10.94 26.54 -37.66
C LYS A 19 9.61 25.88 -37.35
N PHE A 20 9.56 25.17 -36.22
CA PHE A 20 8.32 24.61 -35.70
C PHE A 20 7.37 25.74 -35.28
N PHE A 21 6.42 26.10 -36.15
CA PHE A 21 5.36 27.05 -35.83
C PHE A 21 4.28 26.36 -35.02
N PHE A 22 4.32 26.48 -33.68
CA PHE A 22 3.24 26.06 -32.84
C PHE A 22 2.02 26.97 -33.00
N THR A 23 0.91 26.43 -33.46
CA THR A 23 -0.37 27.15 -33.45
C THR A 23 -0.84 27.38 -32.02
N LYS A 24 -1.68 28.39 -31.76
CA LYS A 24 -2.27 28.64 -30.43
C LYS A 24 -2.92 27.37 -29.86
N ASN A 25 -3.61 26.63 -30.68
CA ASN A 25 -4.26 25.36 -30.28
C ASN A 25 -3.25 24.27 -29.87
N THR A 26 -2.12 24.19 -30.59
CA THR A 26 -1.04 23.23 -30.23
C THR A 26 -0.42 23.57 -28.88
N ILE A 27 -0.20 24.87 -28.60
CA ILE A 27 0.34 25.31 -27.28
C ILE A 27 -0.64 24.96 -26.15
N ILE A 28 -1.95 25.18 -26.36
CA ILE A 28 -2.97 24.83 -25.37
C ILE A 28 -2.98 23.31 -25.10
N VAL A 29 -2.95 22.50 -26.16
CA VAL A 29 -2.94 21.03 -26.03
C VAL A 29 -1.69 20.55 -25.28
N ILE A 30 -0.50 21.09 -25.61
CA ILE A 30 0.75 20.76 -24.90
C ILE A 30 0.62 21.16 -23.42
N GLY A 31 0.09 22.34 -23.13
CA GLY A 31 -0.14 22.80 -21.74
C GLY A 31 -1.02 21.83 -20.95
N ILE A 32 -2.13 21.37 -21.55
CA ILE A 32 -3.03 20.38 -20.91
C ILE A 32 -2.31 19.06 -20.67
N ILE A 33 -1.55 18.56 -21.66
CA ILE A 33 -0.81 17.29 -21.50
C ILE A 33 0.23 17.42 -20.38
N VAL A 34 0.99 18.51 -20.34
CA VAL A 34 2.01 18.71 -19.29
C VAL A 34 1.36 18.77 -17.90
N THR A 35 0.24 19.47 -17.74
CA THR A 35 -0.46 19.55 -16.46
C THR A 35 -1.01 18.19 -16.03
N LEU A 36 -1.59 17.41 -16.94
CA LEU A 36 -2.09 16.05 -16.65
C LEU A 36 -0.95 15.11 -16.26
N VAL A 37 0.16 15.10 -17.00
CA VAL A 37 1.32 14.27 -16.68
C VAL A 37 1.91 14.67 -15.33
N SER A 38 2.04 15.96 -15.04
CA SER A 38 2.53 16.45 -13.74
C SER A 38 1.61 16.02 -12.59
N ALA A 39 0.29 16.09 -12.76
CA ALA A 39 -0.67 15.65 -11.76
C ALA A 39 -0.56 14.14 -11.50
N ILE A 40 -0.53 13.32 -12.56
CA ILE A 40 -0.41 11.86 -12.43
C ILE A 40 0.92 11.49 -11.75
N THR A 41 2.02 12.14 -12.11
CA THR A 41 3.34 11.91 -11.49
C THR A 41 3.31 12.29 -10.01
N TYR A 42 2.77 13.46 -9.66
CA TYR A 42 2.67 13.92 -8.28
C TYR A 42 1.84 12.96 -7.41
N PHE A 43 0.64 12.56 -7.86
CA PHE A 43 -0.20 11.62 -7.13
C PHE A 43 0.42 10.22 -7.06
N GLY A 44 1.07 9.76 -8.13
CA GLY A 44 1.77 8.48 -8.16
C GLY A 44 2.90 8.42 -7.14
N ILE A 45 3.77 9.44 -7.09
CA ILE A 45 4.88 9.51 -6.13
C ILE A 45 4.34 9.60 -4.69
N LYS A 46 3.29 10.39 -4.47
CA LYS A 46 2.70 10.54 -3.14
C LYS A 46 2.11 9.23 -2.61
N SER A 47 1.56 8.39 -3.47
CA SER A 47 1.02 7.08 -3.09
C SER A 47 2.10 6.06 -2.69
N MET A 48 3.36 6.30 -3.03
CA MET A 48 4.51 5.45 -2.66
C MET A 48 5.14 5.84 -1.32
N ILE A 49 4.62 6.86 -0.64
CA ILE A 49 5.12 7.27 0.67
C ILE A 49 4.42 6.43 1.74
N PRO A 50 5.17 5.63 2.54
CA PRO A 50 4.61 4.89 3.66
C PRO A 50 3.98 5.84 4.69
N VAL A 51 2.96 5.38 5.44
CA VAL A 51 2.24 6.23 6.41
C VAL A 51 3.15 6.77 7.52
N ASN A 52 4.22 6.08 7.85
CA ASN A 52 5.23 6.51 8.82
C ASN A 52 6.54 7.00 8.20
N GLY A 53 6.59 7.18 6.87
CA GLY A 53 7.75 7.67 6.13
C GLY A 53 7.57 9.09 5.59
N ASN A 54 8.68 9.76 5.29
CA ASN A 54 8.70 11.10 4.70
C ASN A 54 9.13 11.12 3.23
N SER A 55 9.49 9.95 2.69
CA SER A 55 10.01 9.81 1.33
C SER A 55 9.38 8.61 0.63
N PRO A 56 9.24 8.66 -0.70
CA PRO A 56 8.78 7.51 -1.48
C PRO A 56 9.75 6.33 -1.30
N VAL A 57 9.20 5.13 -1.13
CA VAL A 57 9.98 3.89 -1.07
C VAL A 57 9.69 3.08 -2.32
N PHE A 58 10.76 2.76 -3.05
CA PHE A 58 10.68 1.94 -4.26
C PHE A 58 10.97 0.49 -3.89
N GLY A 59 9.92 -0.32 -3.81
CA GLY A 59 10.02 -1.74 -3.50
C GLY A 59 8.64 -2.37 -3.42
N ALA A 60 8.60 -3.71 -3.56
CA ALA A 60 7.37 -4.45 -3.36
C ALA A 60 7.15 -4.67 -1.86
N PRO A 61 6.06 -4.17 -1.26
CA PRO A 61 5.75 -4.44 0.14
C PRO A 61 5.40 -5.91 0.34
N LYS A 62 5.66 -6.42 1.53
CA LYS A 62 5.10 -7.70 1.97
C LYS A 62 3.63 -7.50 2.33
N ASN A 63 2.75 -8.26 1.72
CA ASN A 63 1.32 -8.10 1.89
C ASN A 63 0.79 -8.99 3.02
N ASN A 64 0.09 -8.36 3.94
CA ASN A 64 -0.63 -9.01 5.03
C ASN A 64 -2.12 -8.69 4.87
N PHE A 65 -2.96 -9.71 4.95
CA PHE A 65 -4.41 -9.56 4.79
C PHE A 65 -5.08 -9.75 6.14
N VAL A 66 -5.82 -8.75 6.57
CA VAL A 66 -6.58 -8.76 7.83
C VAL A 66 -8.01 -8.37 7.51
N LYS A 67 -8.95 -9.12 8.03
CA LYS A 67 -10.36 -8.80 7.94
C LYS A 67 -11.00 -8.69 9.32
N ALA A 68 -11.91 -7.76 9.45
CA ALA A 68 -12.84 -7.70 10.56
C ALA A 68 -14.06 -8.57 10.27
N SER A 69 -14.52 -9.30 11.25
CA SER A 69 -15.70 -10.17 11.15
C SER A 69 -16.39 -10.26 12.50
N HIS A 70 -17.66 -10.62 12.49
CA HIS A 70 -18.42 -10.97 13.67
C HIS A 70 -18.72 -12.48 13.65
N HIS A 71 -18.64 -13.09 14.81
CA HIS A 71 -19.03 -14.48 14.98
C HIS A 71 -20.02 -14.58 16.15
N PRO A 72 -21.19 -15.23 15.99
CA PRO A 72 -22.26 -15.23 17.01
C PRO A 72 -21.82 -15.67 18.41
N GLN A 73 -20.80 -16.54 18.50
CA GLN A 73 -20.32 -17.07 19.79
C GLN A 73 -19.08 -16.35 20.35
N SER A 74 -18.32 -15.67 19.49
CA SER A 74 -17.02 -15.07 19.86
C SER A 74 -17.02 -13.55 19.80
N GLY A 75 -18.11 -12.93 19.29
CA GLY A 75 -18.20 -11.49 19.10
C GLY A 75 -17.36 -11.00 17.92
N TYR A 76 -16.91 -9.76 17.99
CA TYR A 76 -16.07 -9.14 16.96
C TYR A 76 -14.63 -9.62 17.05
N LEU A 77 -14.05 -9.95 15.91
CA LEU A 77 -12.69 -10.49 15.84
C LEU A 77 -11.98 -10.10 14.55
N PHE A 78 -10.65 -10.09 14.61
CA PHE A 78 -9.84 -10.04 13.41
C PHE A 78 -9.54 -11.45 12.92
N VAL A 79 -9.66 -11.67 11.63
CA VAL A 79 -9.26 -12.90 10.96
C VAL A 79 -8.16 -12.57 9.96
N GLY A 80 -7.17 -13.43 9.89
CA GLY A 80 -6.08 -13.24 8.98
C GLY A 80 -6.06 -14.23 7.83
N GLN A 81 -5.57 -13.73 6.70
CA GLN A 81 -5.30 -14.55 5.53
C GLN A 81 -3.91 -14.20 5.00
N SER A 82 -3.02 -15.19 4.95
CA SER A 82 -1.72 -14.99 4.28
C SER A 82 -1.88 -15.15 2.77
N ALA A 83 -1.37 -14.20 2.00
CA ALA A 83 -1.16 -14.41 0.57
C ALA A 83 -0.02 -15.43 0.39
N GLY A 84 -0.21 -16.37 -0.52
CA GLY A 84 0.62 -17.55 -0.73
C GLY A 84 2.12 -17.34 -0.56
N GLY A 85 2.74 -18.14 0.28
CA GLY A 85 4.17 -18.12 0.60
C GLY A 85 4.57 -17.33 1.85
N ALA A 86 3.78 -16.41 2.33
CA ALA A 86 4.05 -15.62 3.54
C ALA A 86 3.66 -16.33 4.85
N ARG A 87 3.71 -17.66 4.87
CA ARG A 87 3.31 -18.47 6.04
C ARG A 87 4.10 -18.15 7.31
N LYS A 88 5.26 -17.52 7.21
CA LYS A 88 6.07 -17.13 8.37
C LYS A 88 5.70 -15.76 8.94
N SER A 89 5.03 -14.90 8.17
CA SER A 89 4.67 -13.55 8.59
C SER A 89 3.24 -13.45 9.14
N PHE A 90 2.45 -14.51 9.01
CA PHE A 90 1.05 -14.49 9.39
C PHE A 90 0.61 -15.87 9.86
N VAL A 91 0.42 -16.02 11.16
CA VAL A 91 -0.19 -17.23 11.74
C VAL A 91 -1.64 -16.87 12.04
N PRO A 92 -2.61 -17.45 11.31
CA PRO A 92 -3.99 -17.29 11.71
C PRO A 92 -4.11 -17.84 13.14
N SER A 93 -4.49 -17.00 14.06
CA SER A 93 -5.11 -17.53 15.27
C SER A 93 -6.32 -18.30 14.76
N THR A 94 -6.34 -19.58 14.94
CA THR A 94 -7.56 -20.35 14.80
C THR A 94 -8.53 -19.71 15.77
N GLY A 95 -9.32 -18.77 15.27
CA GLY A 95 -10.44 -18.15 15.98
C GLY A 95 -11.55 -19.17 16.13
N GLY A 96 -11.20 -20.28 16.61
CA GLY A 96 -12.03 -21.33 17.09
C GLY A 96 -11.66 -21.48 18.54
N VAL A 97 -12.60 -21.22 19.39
CA VAL A 97 -12.72 -21.88 20.66
C VAL A 97 -11.51 -22.78 20.97
N THR A 98 -10.36 -22.20 21.28
CA THR A 98 -9.37 -22.93 22.00
C THR A 98 -9.93 -23.04 23.42
N ASN A 99 -10.52 -24.16 23.73
CA ASN A 99 -10.49 -24.71 25.09
C ASN A 99 -9.03 -24.84 25.50
N SER A 100 -8.31 -23.73 25.60
CA SER A 100 -7.05 -23.71 26.30
C SER A 100 -7.35 -23.60 27.77
N ASN A 101 -7.52 -24.77 28.37
CA ASN A 101 -7.14 -25.01 29.76
C ASN A 101 -5.64 -24.71 29.88
N SER A 102 -5.23 -23.49 29.77
CA SER A 102 -3.91 -23.03 30.14
C SER A 102 -4.04 -21.63 30.73
N GLY A 103 -3.96 -21.67 32.03
CA GLY A 103 -3.71 -20.71 33.05
C GLY A 103 -3.66 -19.23 32.70
N THR A 104 -4.49 -18.48 33.45
CA THR A 104 -4.20 -17.14 33.99
C THR A 104 -3.40 -16.20 33.08
N GLY A 105 -4.09 -15.55 32.14
CA GLY A 105 -3.53 -14.43 31.40
C GLY A 105 -4.65 -13.63 30.73
N THR A 106 -5.08 -12.57 31.34
CA THR A 106 -6.23 -11.72 31.05
C THR A 106 -6.14 -10.88 29.79
N ASN A 107 -5.64 -11.40 28.68
CA ASN A 107 -5.75 -10.75 27.39
C ASN A 107 -5.71 -11.80 26.28
N ALA A 108 -6.77 -12.55 26.11
CA ALA A 108 -6.93 -13.41 24.94
C ALA A 108 -7.03 -12.53 23.71
N SER A 109 -5.96 -12.51 22.90
CA SER A 109 -5.97 -11.86 21.60
C SER A 109 -7.04 -12.51 20.74
N THR A 110 -8.01 -11.73 20.29
CA THR A 110 -9.08 -12.19 19.38
C THR A 110 -8.66 -12.15 17.91
N GLY A 111 -7.40 -11.86 17.64
CA GLY A 111 -6.85 -11.75 16.29
C GLY A 111 -5.57 -12.54 16.09
N PRO A 112 -5.16 -12.76 14.82
CA PRO A 112 -3.94 -13.46 14.48
C PRO A 112 -2.69 -12.69 14.92
N THR A 113 -1.58 -13.42 15.14
CA THR A 113 -0.27 -12.79 15.32
C THR A 113 0.34 -12.46 13.96
N LEU A 114 0.69 -11.20 13.74
CA LEU A 114 1.44 -10.74 12.57
C LEU A 114 2.94 -10.84 12.86
N TYR A 115 3.68 -11.50 11.97
CA TYR A 115 5.13 -11.60 12.06
C TYR A 115 5.76 -10.73 10.98
N LEU A 116 6.44 -9.68 11.38
CA LEU A 116 7.07 -8.69 10.51
C LEU A 116 8.58 -8.71 10.67
N SER A 117 9.31 -8.21 9.66
CA SER A 117 10.77 -8.11 9.72
C SER A 117 11.18 -6.65 9.83
N LYS A 118 12.12 -6.35 10.74
CA LYS A 118 12.68 -4.99 10.87
C LYS A 118 13.31 -4.52 9.55
N GLY A 119 13.08 -3.25 9.22
CA GLY A 119 13.50 -2.64 7.96
C GLY A 119 12.63 -3.02 6.77
N GLY A 120 11.63 -3.89 6.95
CA GLY A 120 10.71 -4.31 5.89
C GLY A 120 9.71 -3.22 5.54
N LEU A 121 9.39 -3.14 4.25
CA LEU A 121 8.22 -2.42 3.76
C LEU A 121 7.04 -3.40 3.79
N GLU A 122 6.05 -3.09 4.62
CA GLU A 122 4.88 -3.93 4.83
C GLU A 122 3.62 -3.23 4.34
N SER A 123 2.64 -4.01 3.93
CA SER A 123 1.32 -3.54 3.52
C SER A 123 0.25 -4.35 4.23
N ILE A 124 -0.67 -3.66 4.91
CA ILE A 124 -1.87 -4.26 5.47
C ILE A 124 -3.03 -4.02 4.50
N HIS A 125 -3.59 -5.09 4.00
CA HIS A 125 -4.85 -5.09 3.27
C HIS A 125 -5.96 -5.37 4.26
N PHE A 126 -6.60 -4.32 4.75
CA PHE A 126 -7.68 -4.42 5.72
C PHE A 126 -9.02 -4.34 5.02
N ILE A 127 -9.93 -5.28 5.32
CA ILE A 127 -11.30 -5.32 4.82
C ILE A 127 -12.28 -5.57 5.96
N ASN A 128 -13.43 -4.91 5.94
CA ASN A 128 -14.54 -5.20 6.83
C ASN A 128 -15.48 -6.23 6.18
N GLU A 129 -15.48 -7.46 6.68
CA GLU A 129 -16.37 -8.55 6.28
C GLU A 129 -17.40 -8.89 7.37
N ASP A 130 -17.79 -7.93 8.20
CA ASP A 130 -18.84 -8.11 9.20
C ASP A 130 -20.22 -8.13 8.54
N TYR A 131 -20.59 -9.32 8.04
CA TYR A 131 -21.87 -9.55 7.40
C TYR A 131 -23.04 -9.52 8.38
N ASP A 132 -22.82 -9.99 9.62
CA ASP A 132 -23.90 -10.24 10.58
C ASP A 132 -24.47 -8.95 11.16
N THR A 133 -23.58 -8.01 11.52
CA THR A 133 -24.00 -6.77 12.20
C THR A 133 -23.84 -5.53 11.35
N HIS A 134 -23.06 -5.61 10.25
CA HIS A 134 -22.70 -4.46 9.41
C HIS A 134 -22.05 -3.31 10.20
N SER A 135 -21.41 -3.62 11.33
CA SER A 135 -20.70 -2.65 12.15
C SER A 135 -19.49 -2.07 11.42
N LYS A 136 -19.11 -0.86 11.80
CA LYS A 136 -17.87 -0.27 11.31
C LYS A 136 -16.68 -0.81 12.10
N HIS A 137 -15.57 -1.01 11.42
CA HIS A 137 -14.32 -1.45 12.01
C HIS A 137 -13.14 -0.63 11.48
N ASN A 138 -12.11 -0.50 12.30
CA ASN A 138 -10.82 0.04 11.89
C ASN A 138 -9.67 -0.86 12.37
N PHE A 139 -8.47 -0.59 11.85
CA PHE A 139 -7.26 -1.33 12.14
C PHE A 139 -6.15 -0.34 12.49
N ASN A 140 -5.57 -0.48 13.66
CA ASN A 140 -4.58 0.44 14.18
C ASN A 140 -3.36 -0.31 14.72
N ILE A 141 -2.15 0.20 14.44
CA ILE A 141 -0.87 -0.16 15.09
C ILE A 141 -0.18 1.16 15.41
N ASP A 142 -0.29 1.64 16.63
CA ASP A 142 0.20 2.97 17.04
C ASP A 142 1.70 3.11 16.85
N GLU A 143 2.46 2.06 17.16
CA GLU A 143 3.91 2.05 17.07
C GLU A 143 4.45 2.36 15.68
N PHE A 144 3.71 2.02 14.64
CA PHE A 144 4.05 2.26 13.24
C PHE A 144 3.18 3.34 12.59
N LYS A 145 2.39 4.09 13.35
CA LYS A 145 1.44 5.11 12.86
C LYS A 145 0.48 4.57 11.80
N VAL A 146 0.13 3.29 11.91
CA VAL A 146 -0.84 2.63 11.04
C VAL A 146 -2.23 2.86 11.61
N HIS A 147 -3.06 3.62 10.89
CA HIS A 147 -4.43 3.90 11.27
C HIS A 147 -5.29 3.85 10.01
N SER A 148 -6.22 2.90 9.97
CA SER A 148 -7.21 2.87 8.90
C SER A 148 -8.35 3.86 9.18
N LYS A 149 -9.13 4.15 8.16
CA LYS A 149 -10.44 4.76 8.33
C LYS A 149 -11.40 3.76 8.98
N ASP A 150 -12.52 4.28 9.51
CA ASP A 150 -13.65 3.44 9.92
C ASP A 150 -14.33 2.89 8.66
N LEU A 151 -14.09 1.62 8.39
CA LEU A 151 -14.63 0.94 7.22
C LEU A 151 -16.01 0.38 7.53
N GLY A 152 -17.00 0.70 6.70
CA GLY A 152 -18.29 0.03 6.70
C GLY A 152 -18.20 -1.35 6.07
N TYR A 153 -19.31 -2.09 6.14
CA TYR A 153 -19.37 -3.44 5.55
C TYR A 153 -18.88 -3.47 4.10
N PHE A 154 -18.04 -4.46 3.79
CA PHE A 154 -17.41 -4.71 2.50
C PHE A 154 -16.50 -3.59 1.97
N GLN A 155 -16.12 -2.63 2.81
CA GLN A 155 -15.11 -1.64 2.48
C GLN A 155 -13.72 -2.15 2.83
N SER A 156 -12.71 -1.74 2.06
CA SER A 156 -11.33 -2.10 2.28
C SER A 156 -10.39 -0.90 2.18
N GLN A 157 -9.22 -1.04 2.80
CA GLN A 157 -8.13 -0.08 2.72
C GLN A 157 -6.78 -0.79 2.72
N ILE A 158 -5.85 -0.26 1.93
CA ILE A 158 -4.45 -0.70 1.94
C ILE A 158 -3.62 0.36 2.66
N ILE A 159 -2.79 -0.07 3.60
CA ILE A 159 -1.91 0.81 4.37
C ILE A 159 -0.50 0.27 4.28
N THR A 160 0.41 1.05 3.72
CA THR A 160 1.82 0.68 3.56
C THR A 160 2.68 1.45 4.56
N PHE A 161 3.59 0.75 5.26
CA PHE A 161 4.43 1.30 6.30
C PHE A 161 5.79 0.61 6.37
N ILE A 162 6.76 1.28 7.03
CA ILE A 162 8.08 0.74 7.31
C ILE A 162 8.11 0.20 8.73
N VAL A 163 8.67 -1.00 8.91
CA VAL A 163 8.88 -1.60 10.22
C VAL A 163 10.23 -1.13 10.77
N ASP A 164 10.25 -0.05 11.54
CA ASP A 164 11.47 0.62 12.01
C ASP A 164 11.95 0.16 13.39
N LYS A 165 11.15 -0.62 14.12
CA LYS A 165 11.42 -1.07 15.49
C LYS A 165 11.27 -2.58 15.63
N ASN A 166 12.07 -3.20 16.49
CA ASN A 166 11.88 -4.60 16.94
C ASN A 166 10.98 -4.62 18.17
N GLY A 167 10.33 -5.74 18.41
CA GLY A 167 9.58 -5.96 19.63
C GLY A 167 8.24 -6.66 19.41
N MET A 168 7.46 -6.67 20.48
CA MET A 168 6.07 -7.12 20.45
C MET A 168 5.18 -5.90 20.64
N PHE A 169 4.25 -5.74 19.73
CA PHE A 169 3.29 -4.64 19.70
C PHE A 169 1.87 -5.19 19.60
N GLU A 170 0.89 -4.32 19.75
CA GLU A 170 -0.51 -4.68 19.62
C GLU A 170 -1.12 -3.97 18.41
N TYR A 171 -2.06 -4.63 17.76
CA TYR A 171 -2.99 -3.98 16.85
C TYR A 171 -4.42 -4.14 17.36
N TYR A 172 -5.28 -3.19 17.04
CA TYR A 172 -6.62 -3.13 17.63
C TYR A 172 -7.63 -2.40 16.75
N CYS A 173 -8.91 -2.59 17.06
CA CYS A 173 -10.00 -1.77 16.57
C CYS A 173 -10.39 -0.77 17.67
N SER A 174 -10.43 0.52 17.35
CA SER A 174 -10.81 1.54 18.34
C SER A 174 -12.32 1.58 18.63
N ILE A 175 -13.13 1.04 17.72
CA ILE A 175 -14.60 0.97 17.86
C ILE A 175 -15.00 -0.23 18.72
N HIS A 176 -14.27 -1.35 18.61
CA HIS A 176 -14.50 -2.59 19.34
C HIS A 176 -13.24 -2.97 20.12
N PRO A 177 -13.09 -2.51 21.37
CA PRO A 177 -11.87 -2.67 22.16
C PRO A 177 -11.46 -4.13 22.42
N GLU A 178 -12.38 -5.06 22.33
CA GLU A 178 -12.12 -6.49 22.42
C GLU A 178 -11.37 -7.05 21.20
N MET A 179 -11.47 -6.39 20.05
CA MET A 179 -10.76 -6.78 18.83
C MET A 179 -9.30 -6.36 18.91
N ARG A 180 -8.44 -7.28 19.30
CA ARG A 180 -7.00 -7.05 19.44
C ARG A 180 -6.19 -8.21 18.89
N GLY A 181 -4.97 -7.93 18.47
CA GLY A 181 -4.01 -8.96 18.08
C GLY A 181 -2.58 -8.51 18.33
N LYS A 182 -1.63 -9.37 18.04
CA LYS A 182 -0.20 -9.14 18.30
C LYS A 182 0.57 -8.94 17.02
N VAL A 183 1.58 -8.06 17.08
CA VAL A 183 2.60 -7.89 16.06
C VAL A 183 3.94 -8.28 16.68
N VAL A 184 4.64 -9.21 16.07
CA VAL A 184 5.99 -9.65 16.49
C VAL A 184 6.96 -9.24 15.40
N VAL A 185 7.94 -8.42 15.75
CA VAL A 185 8.96 -7.93 14.84
C VAL A 185 10.32 -8.49 15.22
N THR A 186 10.96 -9.15 14.27
CA THR A 186 12.31 -9.74 14.39
C THR A 186 13.28 -9.20 13.35
#